data_1b34f4ba3b2ecaae4a1b282f23f6eb61
#
_entry.id   1b34f4ba3b2ecaae4a1b282f23f6eb61
#
_cell.length_a   1.000
_cell.length_b   1.000
_cell.length_c   1.000
_cell.angle_alpha   90.00
_cell.angle_beta   90.00
_cell.angle_gamma   90.00
#
_symmetry.space_group_name_H-M   'P 1'
#
loop_
_entity.id
_entity.type
_entity.pdbx_description
1 polymer ?
#
loop_
_entity_poly.entity_id
_entity_poly.type
_entity_poly.pdbx_seq_one_letter_code
_entity_poly.pdbx_strand_id
1 'polypeptide(L)'
;MEEIEAKFVDIDVDKLKAKLSELGAKFIGSFDYKRKAYDFPGLPLAKNKNAWVRLRDEGDRIVLTYKERINAGVNGARDGGMKEVEVIVSNFVLTDQFLKEIGMIEKFYEENKRERYVLNNVEVDIDTWPMIPTYVELEGSSWESVQALAEKLGFEWSKHFRCSTMQIYEMYGINENDYSIITFNQQIKK
;
A
#
# COMPACT_ATOMS: atom_id res chain seq x y z
N MET A 1 -10.57 -11.74 -4.34
CA MET A 1 -10.00 -12.54 -3.24
C MET A 1 -9.69 -11.59 -2.10
N GLU A 2 -9.83 -12.00 -0.88
CA GLU A 2 -9.37 -11.19 0.27
C GLU A 2 -7.84 -11.25 0.31
N GLU A 3 -7.18 -10.09 0.37
CA GLU A 3 -5.73 -10.03 0.56
C GLU A 3 -5.41 -10.45 2.00
N ILE A 4 -4.54 -11.44 2.16
CA ILE A 4 -4.09 -11.92 3.47
C ILE A 4 -2.73 -11.31 3.73
N GLU A 5 -2.73 -10.15 4.41
CA GLU A 5 -1.53 -9.36 4.70
C GLU A 5 -1.41 -8.99 6.17
N ALA A 6 -0.20 -8.98 6.68
CA ALA A 6 0.16 -8.50 8.01
C ALA A 6 1.31 -7.50 7.93
N LYS A 7 1.19 -6.38 8.64
CA LYS A 7 2.21 -5.33 8.69
C LYS A 7 2.88 -5.29 10.06
N PHE A 8 4.18 -4.99 10.07
CA PHE A 8 4.95 -4.75 11.29
C PHE A 8 5.68 -3.42 11.14
N VAL A 9 5.46 -2.54 12.09
CA VAL A 9 6.08 -1.21 12.17
C VAL A 9 7.27 -1.20 13.11
N ASP A 10 8.04 -0.11 13.14
CA ASP A 10 9.22 0.09 14.01
C ASP A 10 10.25 -1.03 13.87
N ILE A 11 10.48 -1.49 12.65
CA ILE A 11 11.38 -2.59 12.34
C ILE A 11 12.85 -2.13 12.25
N ASP A 12 13.76 -3.04 12.57
CA ASP A 12 15.17 -2.92 12.22
C ASP A 12 15.37 -3.51 10.81
N VAL A 13 15.48 -2.63 9.80
CA VAL A 13 15.56 -3.00 8.39
C VAL A 13 16.81 -3.83 8.09
N ASP A 14 17.96 -3.48 8.68
CA ASP A 14 19.22 -4.19 8.41
C ASP A 14 19.17 -5.60 9.00
N LYS A 15 18.64 -5.74 10.22
CA LYS A 15 18.41 -7.03 10.85
C LYS A 15 17.43 -7.91 10.07
N LEU A 16 16.34 -7.31 9.56
CA LEU A 16 15.36 -8.00 8.72
C LEU A 16 16.01 -8.52 7.43
N LYS A 17 16.77 -7.67 6.72
CA LYS A 17 17.47 -8.05 5.49
C LYS A 17 18.51 -9.15 5.73
N ALA A 18 19.26 -9.07 6.82
CA ALA A 18 20.19 -10.12 7.22
C ALA A 18 19.47 -11.45 7.45
N LYS A 19 18.31 -11.41 8.14
CA LYS A 19 17.49 -12.59 8.41
C LYS A 19 16.85 -13.18 7.16
N LEU A 20 16.38 -12.36 6.24
CA LEU A 20 15.87 -12.78 4.93
C LEU A 20 16.96 -13.51 4.12
N SER A 21 18.18 -12.96 4.12
CA SER A 21 19.34 -13.57 3.46
C SER A 21 19.72 -14.90 4.10
N GLU A 22 19.78 -14.97 5.44
CA GLU A 22 20.06 -16.22 6.19
C GLU A 22 19.06 -17.33 5.85
N LEU A 23 17.79 -16.97 5.71
CA LEU A 23 16.71 -17.91 5.41
C LEU A 23 16.58 -18.24 3.92
N GLY A 24 17.42 -17.65 3.05
CA GLY A 24 17.42 -17.90 1.62
C GLY A 24 16.25 -17.27 0.87
N ALA A 25 15.74 -16.13 1.36
CA ALA A 25 14.71 -15.38 0.66
C ALA A 25 15.21 -14.92 -0.71
N LYS A 26 14.37 -15.07 -1.73
CA LYS A 26 14.66 -14.59 -3.07
C LYS A 26 14.36 -13.08 -3.14
N PHE A 27 15.36 -12.26 -3.40
CA PHE A 27 15.18 -10.85 -3.71
C PHE A 27 14.56 -10.73 -5.12
N ILE A 28 13.47 -10.00 -5.24
CA ILE A 28 12.74 -9.79 -6.50
C ILE A 28 13.17 -8.47 -7.14
N GLY A 29 13.28 -7.40 -6.35
CA GLY A 29 13.67 -6.09 -6.85
C GLY A 29 13.43 -4.96 -5.86
N SER A 30 13.96 -3.78 -6.24
CA SER A 30 13.65 -2.50 -5.60
C SER A 30 12.83 -1.66 -6.56
N PHE A 31 11.76 -1.06 -6.08
CA PHE A 31 10.78 -0.34 -6.88
C PHE A 31 10.55 1.06 -6.30
N ASP A 32 10.53 2.06 -7.16
CA ASP A 32 10.11 3.43 -6.83
C ASP A 32 8.69 3.62 -7.35
N TYR A 33 7.73 3.61 -6.46
CA TYR A 33 6.32 3.74 -6.81
C TYR A 33 5.90 5.20 -6.84
N LYS A 34 5.14 5.57 -7.87
CA LYS A 34 4.43 6.84 -8.00
C LYS A 34 2.95 6.54 -8.14
N ARG A 35 2.13 7.22 -7.35
CA ARG A 35 0.69 6.98 -7.41
C ARG A 35 -0.12 8.26 -7.34
N LYS A 36 -1.25 8.25 -8.02
CA LYS A 36 -2.29 9.27 -7.94
C LYS A 36 -3.61 8.60 -7.61
N ALA A 37 -4.39 9.23 -6.74
CA ALA A 37 -5.75 8.81 -6.49
C ALA A 37 -6.74 9.82 -7.07
N TYR A 38 -7.85 9.31 -7.58
CA TYR A 38 -8.86 10.10 -8.26
C TYR A 38 -10.25 9.78 -7.73
N ASP A 39 -11.12 10.80 -7.86
CA ASP A 39 -12.55 10.69 -7.68
C ASP A 39 -13.21 11.70 -8.62
N PHE A 40 -14.52 11.73 -8.71
CA PHE A 40 -15.23 12.81 -9.38
C PHE A 40 -15.45 14.01 -8.44
N PRO A 41 -15.76 15.20 -8.97
CA PRO A 41 -16.15 16.36 -8.16
C PRO A 41 -17.25 16.01 -7.15
N GLY A 42 -17.07 16.45 -5.90
CA GLY A 42 -17.95 16.09 -4.80
C GLY A 42 -17.65 14.75 -4.12
N LEU A 43 -16.68 14.00 -4.64
CA LEU A 43 -16.15 12.73 -4.10
C LEU A 43 -17.20 11.60 -3.98
N PRO A 44 -18.01 11.33 -5.03
CA PRO A 44 -19.07 10.33 -4.96
C PRO A 44 -18.57 8.91 -4.76
N LEU A 45 -17.38 8.54 -5.28
CA LEU A 45 -16.81 7.22 -5.06
C LEU A 45 -16.47 7.03 -3.58
N ALA A 46 -15.77 7.97 -2.98
CA ALA A 46 -15.40 7.91 -1.57
C ALA A 46 -16.63 7.93 -0.65
N LYS A 47 -17.58 8.87 -0.89
CA LYS A 47 -18.74 9.06 0.00
C LYS A 47 -19.78 7.95 -0.08
N ASN A 48 -20.04 7.41 -1.27
CA ASN A 48 -21.15 6.49 -1.48
C ASN A 48 -20.72 5.03 -1.52
N LYS A 49 -19.43 4.76 -1.78
CA LYS A 49 -18.92 3.39 -2.01
C LYS A 49 -17.66 3.05 -1.24
N ASN A 50 -17.09 3.99 -0.47
CA ASN A 50 -15.72 3.84 0.09
C ASN A 50 -14.70 3.43 -0.98
N ALA A 51 -14.80 4.03 -2.18
CA ALA A 51 -14.05 3.66 -3.36
C ALA A 51 -13.21 4.82 -3.89
N TRP A 52 -12.22 4.47 -4.71
CA TRP A 52 -11.39 5.43 -5.45
C TRP A 52 -10.79 4.78 -6.69
N VAL A 53 -10.30 5.59 -7.61
CA VAL A 53 -9.45 5.12 -8.70
C VAL A 53 -8.00 5.45 -8.37
N ARG A 54 -7.10 4.50 -8.58
CA ARG A 54 -5.66 4.66 -8.37
C ARG A 54 -4.93 4.40 -9.68
N LEU A 55 -4.10 5.35 -10.10
CA LEU A 55 -3.10 5.16 -11.14
C LEU A 55 -1.74 5.02 -10.45
N ARG A 56 -1.02 3.92 -10.69
CA ARG A 56 0.27 3.64 -10.07
C ARG A 56 1.31 3.23 -11.12
N ASP A 57 2.45 3.88 -11.09
CA ASP A 57 3.67 3.46 -11.78
C ASP A 57 4.49 2.63 -10.78
N GLU A 58 4.75 1.38 -11.12
CA GLU A 58 5.51 0.41 -10.32
C GLU A 58 6.97 0.26 -10.80
N GLY A 59 7.35 1.08 -11.80
CA GLY A 59 8.66 1.04 -12.43
C GLY A 59 8.72 0.09 -13.62
N ASP A 60 8.25 -1.12 -13.49
CA ASP A 60 8.19 -2.13 -14.56
C ASP A 60 6.84 -2.18 -15.28
N ARG A 61 5.79 -1.70 -14.66
CA ARG A 61 4.44 -1.61 -15.21
C ARG A 61 3.67 -0.41 -14.65
N ILE A 62 2.64 -0.01 -15.37
CA ILE A 62 1.73 1.05 -14.92
C ILE A 62 0.34 0.45 -14.80
N VAL A 63 -0.28 0.67 -13.65
CA VAL A 63 -1.53 0.01 -13.27
C VAL A 63 -2.60 1.04 -12.95
N LEU A 64 -3.77 0.88 -13.56
CA LEU A 64 -4.98 1.62 -13.21
C LEU A 64 -5.94 0.69 -12.48
N THR A 65 -6.27 1.04 -11.24
CA THR A 65 -7.09 0.20 -10.36
C THR A 65 -8.31 0.97 -9.84
N TYR A 66 -9.49 0.37 -9.94
CA TYR A 66 -10.63 0.74 -9.13
C TYR A 66 -10.59 -0.05 -7.84
N LYS A 67 -10.62 0.63 -6.69
CA LYS A 67 -10.62 0.02 -5.35
C LYS A 67 -11.88 0.40 -4.60
N GLU A 68 -12.51 -0.58 -3.94
CA GLU A 68 -13.70 -0.39 -3.12
C GLU A 68 -13.59 -1.22 -1.84
N ARG A 69 -13.63 -0.55 -0.68
CA ARG A 69 -13.65 -1.24 0.63
C ARG A 69 -15.03 -1.81 0.89
N ILE A 70 -15.11 -3.11 1.13
CA ILE A 70 -16.35 -3.79 1.44
C ILE A 70 -16.58 -3.69 2.94
N ASN A 71 -17.78 -3.22 3.35
CA ASN A 71 -18.21 -3.14 4.76
C ASN A 71 -17.33 -2.29 5.69
N ALA A 72 -16.60 -1.29 5.17
CA ALA A 72 -15.86 -0.35 6.00
C ALA A 72 -16.85 0.45 6.88
N GLY A 73 -16.68 0.39 8.19
CA GLY A 73 -17.30 1.32 9.13
C GLY A 73 -18.60 0.92 9.78
N VAL A 74 -19.08 -0.30 9.62
CA VAL A 74 -20.20 -0.80 10.41
C VAL A 74 -19.66 -1.43 11.70
N ASN A 75 -19.87 -0.75 12.84
CA ASN A 75 -19.58 -1.25 14.21
C ASN A 75 -18.10 -1.51 14.53
N GLY A 76 -17.14 -0.74 14.01
CA GLY A 76 -15.72 -0.95 14.30
C GLY A 76 -15.18 -2.28 13.76
N ALA A 77 -15.92 -2.93 12.87
CA ALA A 77 -15.48 -4.13 12.18
C ALA A 77 -14.25 -3.81 11.33
N ARG A 78 -13.23 -4.65 11.44
CA ARG A 78 -12.09 -4.69 10.55
C ARG A 78 -12.60 -4.78 9.12
N ASP A 79 -11.91 -4.15 8.17
CA ASP A 79 -12.29 -4.13 6.75
C ASP A 79 -12.79 -5.50 6.28
N GLY A 80 -13.97 -5.54 5.68
CA GLY A 80 -14.57 -6.75 5.10
C GLY A 80 -13.91 -7.17 3.78
N GLY A 81 -12.68 -6.70 3.54
CA GLY A 81 -11.91 -6.93 2.33
C GLY A 81 -11.95 -5.79 1.33
N MET A 82 -11.14 -5.93 0.29
CA MET A 82 -11.00 -4.98 -0.81
C MET A 82 -11.49 -5.63 -2.11
N LYS A 83 -12.41 -4.96 -2.80
CA LYS A 83 -12.75 -5.29 -4.19
C LYS A 83 -11.89 -4.45 -5.10
N GLU A 84 -11.17 -5.13 -6.00
CA GLU A 84 -10.29 -4.48 -6.96
C GLU A 84 -10.64 -4.89 -8.39
N VAL A 85 -10.58 -3.90 -9.30
CA VAL A 85 -10.56 -4.12 -10.73
C VAL A 85 -9.33 -3.43 -11.27
N GLU A 86 -8.40 -4.21 -11.79
CA GLU A 86 -7.09 -3.73 -12.21
C GLU A 86 -6.87 -3.94 -13.72
N VAL A 87 -6.28 -2.94 -14.37
CA VAL A 87 -5.86 -3.00 -15.76
C VAL A 87 -4.45 -2.42 -15.91
N ILE A 88 -3.65 -3.02 -16.76
CA ILE A 88 -2.34 -2.49 -17.14
C ILE A 88 -2.56 -1.42 -18.21
N VAL A 89 -1.91 -0.27 -18.05
CA VAL A 89 -1.92 0.83 -19.01
C VAL A 89 -0.50 1.13 -19.48
N SER A 90 -0.36 1.69 -20.67
CA SER A 90 0.96 1.85 -21.29
C SER A 90 1.68 3.16 -20.95
N ASN A 91 0.97 4.16 -20.39
CA ASN A 91 1.54 5.49 -20.15
C ASN A 91 0.87 6.19 -18.98
N PHE A 92 1.67 6.53 -17.96
CA PHE A 92 1.18 7.20 -16.75
C PHE A 92 0.61 8.60 -17.03
N VAL A 93 1.36 9.41 -17.82
CA VAL A 93 0.96 10.81 -18.10
C VAL A 93 -0.30 10.87 -18.96
N LEU A 94 -0.37 10.06 -20.00
CA LEU A 94 -1.57 10.04 -20.87
C LEU A 94 -2.79 9.48 -20.14
N THR A 95 -2.60 8.51 -19.26
CA THR A 95 -3.72 7.98 -18.45
C THR A 95 -4.19 9.00 -17.42
N ASP A 96 -3.27 9.73 -16.76
CA ASP A 96 -3.62 10.86 -15.88
C ASP A 96 -4.44 11.91 -16.63
N GLN A 97 -3.96 12.31 -17.81
CA GLN A 97 -4.70 13.26 -18.66
C GLN A 97 -6.08 12.73 -19.04
N PHE A 98 -6.17 11.48 -19.49
CA PHE A 98 -7.45 10.87 -19.85
C PHE A 98 -8.45 10.88 -18.68
N LEU A 99 -8.01 10.52 -17.46
CA LEU A 99 -8.86 10.54 -16.28
C LEU A 99 -9.38 11.94 -15.98
N LYS A 100 -8.55 12.97 -16.15
CA LYS A 100 -8.94 14.38 -15.99
C LYS A 100 -9.93 14.84 -17.07
N GLU A 101 -9.72 14.46 -18.33
CA GLU A 101 -10.62 14.80 -19.44
C GLU A 101 -12.02 14.16 -19.29
N ILE A 102 -12.13 12.98 -18.69
CA ILE A 102 -13.45 12.39 -18.38
C ILE A 102 -14.08 12.93 -17.09
N GLY A 103 -13.49 13.99 -16.50
CA GLY A 103 -14.04 14.73 -15.36
C GLY A 103 -13.60 14.25 -13.99
N MET A 104 -12.62 13.36 -13.88
CA MET A 104 -12.06 13.01 -12.58
C MET A 104 -11.11 14.09 -12.05
N ILE A 105 -11.08 14.25 -10.75
CA ILE A 105 -10.15 15.14 -10.04
C ILE A 105 -9.09 14.30 -9.31
N GLU A 106 -7.85 14.77 -9.36
CA GLU A 106 -6.75 14.23 -8.57
C GLU A 106 -6.95 14.59 -7.10
N LYS A 107 -6.98 13.61 -6.23
CA LYS A 107 -7.13 13.79 -4.78
C LYS A 107 -5.79 14.01 -4.10
N PHE A 108 -4.79 13.23 -4.50
CA PHE A 108 -3.41 13.31 -4.02
C PHE A 108 -2.43 12.62 -4.98
N TYR A 109 -1.18 13.00 -4.86
CA TYR A 109 0.00 12.35 -5.46
C TYR A 109 0.95 11.90 -4.37
N GLU A 110 1.41 10.65 -4.45
CA GLU A 110 2.29 10.04 -3.46
C GLU A 110 3.39 9.20 -4.10
N GLU A 111 4.51 9.09 -3.38
CA GLU A 111 5.61 8.20 -3.72
C GLU A 111 5.93 7.29 -2.54
N ASN A 112 6.35 6.06 -2.84
CA ASN A 112 7.01 5.20 -1.87
C ASN A 112 8.07 4.34 -2.56
N LYS A 113 8.99 3.80 -1.77
CA LYS A 113 9.97 2.81 -2.20
C LYS A 113 9.60 1.48 -1.60
N ARG A 114 9.77 0.41 -2.38
CA ARG A 114 9.50 -0.97 -1.96
C ARG A 114 10.66 -1.87 -2.34
N GLU A 115 11.17 -2.63 -1.38
CA GLU A 115 12.05 -3.75 -1.67
C GLU A 115 11.27 -5.04 -1.46
N ARG A 116 11.17 -5.86 -2.48
CA ARG A 116 10.38 -7.10 -2.47
C ARG A 116 11.26 -8.32 -2.40
N TYR A 117 10.90 -9.22 -1.50
CA TYR A 117 11.44 -10.57 -1.36
C TYR A 117 10.31 -11.60 -1.40
N VAL A 118 10.66 -12.84 -1.73
CA VAL A 118 9.74 -13.99 -1.60
C VAL A 118 10.42 -15.08 -0.80
N LEU A 119 9.74 -15.59 0.21
CA LEU A 119 10.18 -16.71 1.02
C LEU A 119 8.99 -17.63 1.36
N ASN A 120 9.09 -18.92 1.02
CA ASN A 120 8.04 -19.93 1.26
C ASN A 120 6.66 -19.53 0.69
N ASN A 121 6.63 -18.95 -0.52
CA ASN A 121 5.43 -18.41 -1.19
C ASN A 121 4.71 -17.29 -0.42
N VAL A 122 5.41 -16.62 0.49
CA VAL A 122 4.96 -15.37 1.12
C VAL A 122 5.80 -14.24 0.55
N GLU A 123 5.16 -13.19 0.08
CA GLU A 123 5.82 -11.94 -0.29
C GLU A 123 6.19 -11.17 0.98
N VAL A 124 7.37 -10.57 0.96
CA VAL A 124 7.89 -9.73 2.03
C VAL A 124 8.26 -8.40 1.41
N ASP A 125 7.46 -7.39 1.66
CA ASP A 125 7.63 -6.05 1.13
C ASP A 125 8.13 -5.11 2.22
N ILE A 126 9.35 -4.60 2.05
CA ILE A 126 9.91 -3.56 2.91
C ILE A 126 9.55 -2.21 2.30
N ASP A 127 8.61 -1.51 2.93
CA ASP A 127 8.04 -0.28 2.43
C ASP A 127 8.59 0.95 3.14
N THR A 128 9.19 1.84 2.38
CA THR A 128 9.65 3.15 2.84
C THR A 128 8.74 4.23 2.27
N TRP A 129 8.12 5.00 3.15
CA TRP A 129 7.24 6.11 2.82
C TRP A 129 7.80 7.42 3.38
N PRO A 130 7.52 8.56 2.73
CA PRO A 130 7.86 9.86 3.31
C PRO A 130 7.20 10.05 4.66
N MET A 131 7.88 10.73 5.59
CA MET A 131 7.39 11.19 6.89
C MET A 131 7.11 10.11 7.94
N ILE A 132 7.14 8.83 7.61
CA ILE A 132 6.96 7.72 8.56
C ILE A 132 8.14 6.74 8.48
N PRO A 133 8.40 5.99 9.56
CA PRO A 133 9.40 4.93 9.54
C PRO A 133 9.09 3.84 8.52
N THR A 134 10.14 3.20 8.00
CA THR A 134 10.02 2.01 7.16
C THR A 134 9.33 0.89 7.93
N TYR A 135 8.42 0.19 7.27
CA TYR A 135 7.73 -0.97 7.82
C TYR A 135 7.82 -2.16 6.86
N VAL A 136 7.41 -3.34 7.32
CA VAL A 136 7.33 -4.53 6.48
C VAL A 136 5.89 -5.02 6.38
N GLU A 137 5.54 -5.48 5.19
CA GLU A 137 4.28 -6.13 4.85
C GLU A 137 4.57 -7.57 4.45
N LEU A 138 3.86 -8.51 5.03
CA LEU A 138 3.91 -9.94 4.69
C LEU A 138 2.58 -10.32 4.07
N GLU A 139 2.59 -10.77 2.82
CA GLU A 139 1.39 -11.18 2.09
C GLU A 139 1.50 -12.63 1.64
N GLY A 140 0.46 -13.41 1.86
CA GLY A 140 0.44 -14.83 1.53
C GLY A 140 -0.95 -15.38 1.22
N SER A 141 -0.98 -16.67 0.90
CA SER A 141 -2.23 -17.36 0.56
C SER A 141 -3.06 -17.77 1.78
N SER A 142 -2.49 -17.72 2.99
CA SER A 142 -3.18 -18.05 4.25
C SER A 142 -2.54 -17.35 5.44
N TRP A 143 -3.34 -17.14 6.50
CA TRP A 143 -2.87 -16.58 7.77
C TRP A 143 -1.77 -17.43 8.42
N GLU A 144 -1.87 -18.75 8.29
CA GLU A 144 -0.90 -19.71 8.84
C GLU A 144 0.47 -19.53 8.18
N SER A 145 0.51 -19.33 6.85
CA SER A 145 1.77 -19.12 6.13
C SER A 145 2.41 -17.77 6.49
N VAL A 146 1.60 -16.72 6.60
CA VAL A 146 2.05 -15.36 6.96
C VAL A 146 2.56 -15.35 8.41
N GLN A 147 1.83 -15.94 9.35
CA GLN A 147 2.26 -16.04 10.74
C GLN A 147 3.56 -16.84 10.89
N ALA A 148 3.62 -18.02 10.27
CA ALA A 148 4.81 -18.88 10.34
C ALA A 148 6.06 -18.17 9.82
N LEU A 149 5.92 -17.33 8.76
CA LEU A 149 7.04 -16.55 8.27
C LEU A 149 7.37 -15.39 9.21
N ALA A 150 6.38 -14.66 9.72
CA ALA A 150 6.59 -13.56 10.66
C ALA A 150 7.42 -14.02 11.89
N GLU A 151 7.04 -15.16 12.48
CA GLU A 151 7.75 -15.74 13.63
C GLU A 151 9.19 -16.16 13.27
N LYS A 152 9.43 -16.74 12.08
CA LYS A 152 10.78 -17.06 11.59
C LYS A 152 11.65 -15.83 11.38
N LEU A 153 11.05 -14.71 10.97
CA LEU A 153 11.74 -13.43 10.82
C LEU A 153 11.99 -12.73 12.18
N GLY A 154 11.42 -13.26 13.26
CA GLY A 154 11.60 -12.77 14.63
C GLY A 154 10.56 -11.75 15.05
N PHE A 155 9.45 -11.63 14.33
CA PHE A 155 8.34 -10.78 14.73
C PHE A 155 7.42 -11.47 15.73
N GLU A 156 6.96 -10.73 16.72
CA GLU A 156 5.88 -11.18 17.61
C GLU A 156 4.54 -11.08 16.87
N TRP A 157 3.88 -12.23 16.62
CA TRP A 157 2.61 -12.23 15.90
C TRP A 157 1.54 -11.34 16.52
N SER A 158 1.49 -11.25 17.84
CA SER A 158 0.55 -10.37 18.56
C SER A 158 0.66 -8.88 18.22
N LYS A 159 1.79 -8.46 17.62
CA LYS A 159 2.08 -7.07 17.24
C LYS A 159 1.81 -6.75 15.78
N HIS A 160 1.25 -7.70 15.01
CA HIS A 160 0.90 -7.41 13.62
C HIS A 160 -0.30 -6.46 13.52
N PHE A 161 -0.27 -5.64 12.49
CA PHE A 161 -1.38 -4.77 12.12
C PHE A 161 -2.03 -5.26 10.82
N ARG A 162 -3.34 -5.17 10.76
CA ARG A 162 -4.17 -5.36 9.56
C ARG A 162 -4.75 -3.99 9.22
N CYS A 163 -3.96 -3.16 8.59
CA CYS A 163 -4.29 -1.76 8.39
C CYS A 163 -3.79 -1.23 7.04
N SER A 164 -4.38 -0.15 6.56
CA SER A 164 -3.90 0.57 5.39
C SER A 164 -2.69 1.44 5.74
N THR A 165 -1.95 1.90 4.72
CA THR A 165 -0.86 2.88 4.89
C THR A 165 -1.36 4.16 5.56
N MET A 166 -2.57 4.64 5.23
CA MET A 166 -3.19 5.79 5.88
C MET A 166 -3.29 5.62 7.40
N GLN A 167 -3.67 4.43 7.87
CA GLN A 167 -3.74 4.14 9.30
C GLN A 167 -2.35 4.05 9.94
N ILE A 168 -1.31 3.66 9.19
CA ILE A 168 0.07 3.76 9.67
C ILE A 168 0.45 5.24 9.84
N TYR A 169 0.15 6.11 8.87
CA TYR A 169 0.36 7.55 9.03
C TYR A 169 -0.31 8.11 10.29
N GLU A 170 -1.56 7.69 10.56
CA GLU A 170 -2.30 8.08 11.77
C GLU A 170 -1.61 7.64 13.06
N MET A 171 -0.96 6.45 13.10
CA MET A 171 -0.18 5.99 14.26
C MET A 171 0.98 6.95 14.59
N TYR A 172 1.54 7.62 13.58
CA TYR A 172 2.59 8.63 13.74
C TYR A 172 2.07 10.07 13.82
N GLY A 173 0.75 10.25 14.04
CA GLY A 173 0.13 11.57 14.23
C GLY A 173 -0.01 12.38 12.94
N ILE A 174 0.05 11.73 11.78
CA ILE A 174 -0.06 12.37 10.47
C ILE A 174 -1.39 11.97 9.84
N ASN A 175 -2.21 12.96 9.48
CA ASN A 175 -3.39 12.72 8.65
C ASN A 175 -3.03 12.88 7.16
N GLU A 176 -2.89 11.78 6.45
CA GLU A 176 -2.57 11.73 5.02
C GLU A 176 -3.57 12.57 4.18
N ASN A 177 -4.82 12.65 4.62
CA ASN A 177 -5.85 13.42 3.91
C ASN A 177 -5.64 14.94 3.94
N ASP A 178 -4.78 15.46 4.82
CA ASP A 178 -4.44 16.89 4.87
C ASP A 178 -3.49 17.29 3.73
N TYR A 179 -2.94 16.32 3.00
CA TYR A 179 -1.94 16.55 1.97
C TYR A 179 -2.50 16.30 0.57
N SER A 180 -2.08 17.13 -0.37
CA SER A 180 -2.26 16.93 -1.81
C SER A 180 -1.05 16.23 -2.45
N ILE A 181 0.14 16.39 -1.88
CA ILE A 181 1.39 15.77 -2.33
C ILE A 181 2.16 15.25 -1.12
N ILE A 182 2.57 13.97 -1.18
CA ILE A 182 3.48 13.34 -0.23
C ILE A 182 4.57 12.61 -1.02
N THR A 183 5.72 13.25 -1.19
CA THR A 183 6.90 12.66 -1.84
C THR A 183 8.11 12.76 -0.93
N PHE A 184 9.20 12.09 -1.29
CA PHE A 184 10.46 12.18 -0.51
C PHE A 184 11.04 13.59 -0.50
N ASN A 185 10.76 14.39 -1.54
CA ASN A 185 11.31 15.73 -1.71
C ASN A 185 10.33 16.85 -1.32
N GLN A 186 9.03 16.55 -1.24
CA GLN A 186 8.02 17.58 -1.10
C GLN A 186 6.77 17.04 -0.39
N GLN A 187 6.25 17.82 0.56
CA GLN A 187 4.96 17.59 1.23
C GLN A 187 4.13 18.86 1.13
N ILE A 188 2.99 18.81 0.43
CA ILE A 188 2.09 19.95 0.23
C ILE A 188 0.75 19.64 0.87
N LYS A 189 0.36 20.47 1.85
CA LYS A 189 -0.99 20.43 2.42
C LYS A 189 -2.04 20.98 1.44
N LYS A 190 -3.28 20.57 1.61
CA LYS A 190 -4.45 21.10 0.88
C LYS A 190 -4.84 22.48 1.38
#